data_04b6cad97b26caa12052cfc5d5e707ac
#
_entry.id   04b6cad97b26caa12052cfc5d5e707ac
#
_cell.length_a   1.000
_cell.length_b   1.000
_cell.length_c   1.000
_cell.angle_alpha   90.00
_cell.angle_beta   90.00
_cell.angle_gamma   90.00
#
_symmetry.space_group_name_H-M   'P 1'
#
loop_
_entity.id
_entity.type
_entity.pdbx_description
1 polymer ?
#
loop_
_entity_poly.entity_id
_entity_poly.type
_entity_poly.pdbx_seq_one_letter_code
_entity_poly.pdbx_strand_id
1 'polypeptide(L)' 'EYLIQFRLEEASRQLLSTDKSVTQIALETGFDSPSHLGRFFLKEFGCTPRQYRGRKR' A
#
# COMPACT_ATOMS: atom_id res chain seq x y z
N GLU A 1 12.35 7.34 3.12
CA GLU A 1 12.44 7.63 4.52
C GLU A 1 12.01 6.47 5.36
N TYR A 2 12.53 6.41 6.56
CA TYR A 2 12.22 5.33 7.46
C TYR A 2 10.72 5.18 7.73
N LEU A 3 10.06 6.30 8.02
CA LEU A 3 8.64 6.27 8.34
C LEU A 3 7.80 5.86 7.12
N ILE A 4 8.17 6.34 5.95
CA ILE A 4 7.47 5.96 4.73
C ILE A 4 7.62 4.48 4.46
N GLN A 5 8.82 3.95 4.63
CA GLN A 5 9.05 2.53 4.41
C GLN A 5 8.24 1.68 5.38
N PHE A 6 8.17 2.09 6.63
CA PHE A 6 7.38 1.38 7.62
C PHE A 6 5.90 1.35 7.22
N ARG A 7 5.40 2.50 6.76
CA ARG A 7 4.00 2.59 6.33
C ARG A 7 3.74 1.74 5.09
N LEU A 8 4.70 1.70 4.18
CA LEU A 8 4.56 0.88 2.98
C LEU A 8 4.53 -0.60 3.32
N GLU A 9 5.36 -1.03 4.26
CA GLU A 9 5.36 -2.42 4.67
C GLU A 9 4.04 -2.80 5.30
N GLU A 10 3.51 -1.93 6.14
CA GLU A 10 2.22 -2.18 6.77
C GLU A 10 1.12 -2.26 5.72
N ALA A 11 1.15 -1.35 4.75
CA ALA A 11 0.15 -1.37 3.69
C ALA A 11 0.24 -2.66 2.87
N SER A 12 1.45 -3.10 2.54
CA SER A 12 1.62 -4.30 1.75
C SER A 12 1.07 -5.52 2.49
N ARG A 13 1.29 -5.57 3.79
CA ARG A 13 0.78 -6.67 4.59
C ARG A 13 -0.74 -6.69 4.60
N GLN A 14 -1.36 -5.52 4.75
CA GLN A 14 -2.81 -5.45 4.77
C GLN A 14 -3.41 -5.77 3.41
N LEU A 15 -2.73 -5.44 2.34
CA LEU A 15 -3.21 -5.79 1.01
C LEU A 15 -3.35 -7.29 0.84
N LEU A 16 -2.49 -8.05 1.47
CA LEU A 16 -2.48 -9.51 1.33
C LEU A 16 -3.34 -10.21 2.39
N SER A 17 -3.51 -9.60 3.55
CA SER A 17 -4.17 -10.28 4.67
C SER A 17 -5.58 -9.79 4.95
N THR A 18 -6.04 -8.75 4.27
CA THR A 18 -7.39 -8.23 4.48
C THR A 18 -8.07 -7.98 3.15
N ASP A 19 -9.38 -7.76 3.22
CA ASP A 19 -10.15 -7.37 2.04
C ASP A 19 -10.43 -5.89 2.00
N LYS A 20 -9.75 -5.10 2.81
CA LYS A 20 -9.96 -3.67 2.85
C LYS A 20 -9.61 -3.05 1.50
N SER A 21 -10.31 -1.98 1.16
CA SER A 21 -10.01 -1.29 -0.09
C SER A 21 -8.65 -0.60 -0.01
N VAL A 22 -8.05 -0.34 -1.16
CA VAL A 22 -6.78 0.38 -1.21
C VAL A 22 -6.93 1.74 -0.54
N THR A 23 -8.08 2.40 -0.76
CA THR A 23 -8.34 3.69 -0.13
C THR A 23 -8.29 3.58 1.39
N GLN A 24 -8.97 2.59 1.94
CA GLN A 24 -9.00 2.42 3.38
C GLN A 24 -7.62 2.11 3.94
N ILE A 25 -6.89 1.22 3.27
CA ILE A 25 -5.54 0.86 3.70
C ILE A 25 -4.64 2.10 3.69
N ALA A 26 -4.75 2.92 2.65
CA ALA A 26 -3.93 4.12 2.56
C ALA A 26 -4.17 5.03 3.76
N LEU A 27 -5.44 5.27 4.09
CA LEU A 27 -5.75 6.15 5.19
C LEU A 27 -5.35 5.56 6.54
N GLU A 28 -5.50 4.26 6.70
CA GLU A 28 -5.16 3.61 7.97
C GLU A 28 -3.65 3.53 8.19
N THR A 29 -2.88 3.51 7.11
CA THR A 29 -1.44 3.42 7.25
C THR A 29 -0.76 4.79 7.20
N GLY A 30 -1.53 5.87 7.18
CA GLY A 30 -0.98 7.20 7.34
C GLY A 30 -0.71 7.95 6.05
N PHE A 31 -1.22 7.48 4.93
CA PHE A 31 -1.11 8.21 3.68
C PHE A 31 -2.30 9.14 3.51
N ASP A 32 -2.07 10.25 2.83
CA ASP A 32 -3.13 11.25 2.64
C ASP A 32 -4.23 10.76 1.72
N SER A 33 -3.88 9.93 0.76
CA SER A 33 -4.84 9.48 -0.24
C SER A 33 -4.32 8.19 -0.86
N PRO A 34 -5.21 7.45 -1.54
CA PRO A 34 -4.76 6.26 -2.26
C PRO A 34 -3.76 6.57 -3.36
N SER A 35 -3.86 7.75 -3.98
CA SER A 35 -2.88 8.16 -4.97
C SER A 35 -1.50 8.33 -4.34
N HIS A 36 -1.46 8.88 -3.15
CA HIS A 36 -0.21 9.07 -2.43
C HIS A 36 0.43 7.72 -2.13
N LEU A 37 -0.37 6.80 -1.59
CA LEU A 37 0.11 5.45 -1.34
C LEU A 37 0.60 4.80 -2.63
N GLY A 38 -0.18 4.91 -3.70
CA GLY A 38 0.16 4.27 -4.95
C GLY A 38 1.48 4.75 -5.51
N ARG A 39 1.74 6.04 -5.39
CA ARG A 39 2.97 6.61 -5.90
C ARG A 39 4.19 6.05 -5.19
N PHE A 40 4.17 6.04 -3.87
CA PHE A 40 5.27 5.50 -3.09
C PHE A 40 5.37 3.97 -3.26
N PHE A 41 4.23 3.32 -3.32
CA PHE A 41 4.21 1.88 -3.47
C PHE A 41 4.84 1.44 -4.79
N LEU A 42 4.48 2.14 -5.86
CA LEU A 42 5.05 1.83 -7.17
C LEU A 42 6.57 2.00 -7.18
N LYS A 43 7.03 3.06 -6.53
CA LYS A 43 8.46 3.34 -6.49
C LYS A 43 9.21 2.27 -5.69
N GLU A 44 8.61 1.81 -4.60
CA GLU A 44 9.30 0.87 -3.70
C GLU A 44 9.16 -0.58 -4.14
N PHE A 45 7.97 -0.95 -4.60
CA PHE A 45 7.68 -2.35 -4.92
C PHE A 45 7.62 -2.64 -6.42
N GLY A 46 7.64 -1.62 -7.25
CA GLY A 46 7.62 -1.81 -8.69
C GLY A 46 6.25 -2.12 -9.27
N CYS A 47 5.21 -2.01 -8.47
CA CYS A 47 3.85 -2.23 -8.93
C CYS A 47 2.89 -1.45 -8.06
N THR A 48 1.65 -1.28 -8.55
CA THR A 48 0.64 -0.58 -7.78
C THR A 48 0.11 -1.47 -6.65
N PRO A 49 -0.51 -0.88 -5.62
CA PRO A 49 -1.10 -1.69 -4.57
C PRO A 49 -2.13 -2.69 -5.10
N ARG A 50 -2.89 -2.29 -6.09
CA ARG A 50 -3.89 -3.16 -6.70
C ARG A 50 -3.24 -4.33 -7.39
N GLN A 51 -2.17 -4.07 -8.14
CA GLN A 51 -1.44 -5.13 -8.82
C GLN A 51 -0.78 -6.06 -7.82
N TYR A 52 -0.29 -5.50 -6.74
CA TYR A 52 0.37 -6.29 -5.71
C TYR A 52 -0.60 -7.29 -5.09
N ARG A 53 -1.81 -6.82 -4.78
CA ARG A 53 -2.83 -7.70 -4.21
C ARG A 53 -3.23 -8.81 -5.19
N GLY A 54 -3.41 -8.46 -6.44
CA GLY A 54 -3.78 -9.45 -7.44
C GLY A 54 -2.69 -10.45 -7.71
N ARG A 55 -1.44 -10.00 -7.64
CA ARG A 55 -0.30 -10.86 -7.92
C ARG A 55 -0.18 -11.99 -6.90
N LYS A 56 -0.53 -11.71 -5.66
CA LYS A 56 -0.37 -12.69 -4.59
C LYS A 56 -1.57 -13.63 -4.43
N ARG A 57 -2.66 -13.30 -5.07
CA ARG A 57 -3.84 -14.16 -5.01
C ARG A 57 -3.89 -15.10 -6.20
#